data_953eb6db19dff8985d71726c4a32cb78
#
_entry.id   953eb6db19dff8985d71726c4a32cb78
#
_cell.length_a   1.000
_cell.length_b   1.000
_cell.length_c   1.000
_cell.angle_alpha   90.00
_cell.angle_beta   90.00
_cell.angle_gamma   90.00
#
_symmetry.space_group_name_H-M   'P 1'
#
loop_
_entity.id
_entity.type
_entity.pdbx_description
1 polymer ?
#
loop_
_entity_poly.entity_id
_entity_poly.type
_entity_poly.pdbx_seq_one_letter_code
_entity_poly.pdbx_strand_id
1 'polypeptide(L)'
;MKWNKFIRIKLVFVAVILCMLSVSGPVLAQGALEETTAGDQVATEPEQKIDSEIGSIGDTPSESSASAEDDQSTVEAADDVQGKSEMYKSVSYYLLLFFLVCVFIAIIGKVLKVYELTTEIHGNKKKLNWDRIQGTLFAITLVLALYGTYWSYKVWGNMASGESASEHGLVLDSMMMTTIIITTIVFVITQILLFGFAYKYSSNDKRKAYFYPHNNTIERLWTIIPAIALTVLVLYGFFTWRTITNPSDAEIKSALNIEITGEQFKWNVRYAGENNQLGERNYKLTSATNNLGINFRDPKSWDDRLGPEIVLPVNKPIRFTLRSKDVLHGFYMPDFRAQIHAVPGMPTYFHLTPRLTTDEMREKTGNSAFNYTLLCSQICGAGHYNMQYTVKVVSEKEYGEWLAKQPLFYNDDMKKELQASEASKAANDKIALNN
;
A
#
# COMPACT_ATOMS: atom_id res chain seq x y z
N MET A 1 47.74 17.33 -29.13
CA MET A 1 46.33 17.75 -29.11
C MET A 1 45.36 16.55 -29.13
N LYS A 2 45.61 15.53 -28.28
CA LYS A 2 44.78 14.29 -28.17
C LYS A 2 43.98 14.17 -26.83
N TRP A 3 44.10 15.15 -25.96
CA TRP A 3 43.52 15.06 -24.58
C TRP A 3 42.04 15.45 -24.50
N ASN A 4 41.52 16.17 -25.47
CA ASN A 4 40.14 16.69 -25.43
C ASN A 4 39.02 15.69 -25.77
N LYS A 5 39.31 14.51 -26.35
CA LYS A 5 38.30 13.51 -26.69
C LYS A 5 37.92 12.66 -25.48
N PHE A 6 38.87 12.33 -24.62
CA PHE A 6 38.65 11.46 -23.43
C PHE A 6 37.88 12.18 -22.32
N ILE A 7 38.10 13.48 -22.14
CA ILE A 7 37.40 14.30 -21.13
C ILE A 7 35.94 14.49 -21.54
N ARG A 8 35.62 14.65 -22.83
CA ARG A 8 34.26 14.83 -23.33
C ARG A 8 33.39 13.57 -23.18
N ILE A 9 33.97 12.39 -23.37
CA ILE A 9 33.28 11.13 -23.17
C ILE A 9 32.98 10.90 -21.68
N LYS A 10 33.91 11.21 -20.77
CA LYS A 10 33.71 11.10 -19.33
C LYS A 10 32.63 12.06 -18.80
N LEU A 11 32.57 13.30 -19.31
CA LEU A 11 31.56 14.28 -18.89
C LEU A 11 30.13 13.92 -19.35
N VAL A 12 29.97 13.37 -20.56
CA VAL A 12 28.66 12.84 -21.02
C VAL A 12 28.25 11.62 -20.21
N PHE A 13 29.21 10.75 -19.87
CA PHE A 13 28.96 9.57 -19.03
C PHE A 13 28.52 9.93 -17.62
N VAL A 14 29.15 10.94 -17.00
CA VAL A 14 28.79 11.46 -15.68
C VAL A 14 27.40 12.13 -15.70
N ALA A 15 27.06 12.87 -16.76
CA ALA A 15 25.73 13.50 -16.89
C ALA A 15 24.60 12.48 -17.05
N VAL A 16 24.82 11.39 -17.81
CA VAL A 16 23.85 10.31 -17.98
C VAL A 16 23.70 9.51 -16.67
N ILE A 17 24.79 9.26 -15.94
CA ILE A 17 24.76 8.59 -14.64
C ILE A 17 24.04 9.47 -13.61
N LEU A 18 24.28 10.77 -13.58
CA LEU A 18 23.59 11.71 -12.69
C LEU A 18 22.09 11.82 -13.03
N CYS A 19 21.70 11.77 -14.30
CA CYS A 19 20.30 11.73 -14.72
C CYS A 19 19.60 10.43 -14.30
N MET A 20 20.31 9.29 -14.32
CA MET A 20 19.78 8.01 -13.85
C MET A 20 19.74 7.89 -12.31
N LEU A 21 20.66 8.53 -11.61
CA LEU A 21 20.67 8.57 -10.14
C LEU A 21 19.61 9.51 -9.56
N SER A 22 19.16 10.53 -10.30
CA SER A 22 18.08 11.41 -9.87
C SER A 22 16.68 10.79 -9.95
N VAL A 23 16.51 9.65 -10.63
CA VAL A 23 15.23 8.92 -10.71
C VAL A 23 15.00 7.98 -9.52
N SER A 24 16.00 7.77 -8.66
CA SER A 24 15.91 6.86 -7.49
C SER A 24 15.50 7.54 -6.18
N GLY A 25 14.72 8.62 -6.23
CA GLY A 25 13.94 9.10 -5.07
C GLY A 25 12.69 8.23 -4.85
N PRO A 26 12.13 8.16 -3.64
CA PRO A 26 10.95 7.36 -3.38
C PRO A 26 9.79 7.85 -4.26
N VAL A 27 9.36 7.01 -5.18
CA VAL A 27 8.15 7.22 -5.98
C VAL A 27 6.96 7.08 -5.05
N LEU A 28 6.42 8.21 -4.60
CA LEU A 28 5.05 8.27 -4.08
C LEU A 28 4.13 7.95 -5.26
N ALA A 29 3.50 6.79 -5.21
CA ALA A 29 2.50 6.39 -6.18
C ALA A 29 1.30 7.34 -6.12
N GLN A 30 1.25 8.30 -7.03
CA GLN A 30 0.04 9.03 -7.36
C GLN A 30 -0.72 8.23 -8.42
N GLY A 31 -1.83 7.61 -7.99
CA GLY A 31 -2.80 7.01 -8.89
C GLY A 31 -3.42 8.09 -9.78
N ALA A 32 -3.27 7.95 -11.07
CA ALA A 32 -3.97 8.72 -12.07
C ALA A 32 -5.47 8.34 -12.05
N LEU A 33 -6.33 9.33 -11.78
CA LEU A 33 -7.76 9.27 -12.09
C LEU A 33 -7.91 9.56 -13.58
N GLU A 34 -8.29 8.58 -14.37
CA GLU A 34 -8.82 8.77 -15.72
C GLU A 34 -10.25 9.33 -15.61
N GLU A 35 -10.42 10.55 -16.07
CA GLU A 35 -11.73 11.14 -16.39
C GLU A 35 -12.32 10.49 -17.64
N THR A 36 -13.37 9.72 -17.46
CA THR A 36 -14.27 9.36 -18.57
C THR A 36 -15.38 10.39 -18.68
N THR A 37 -15.29 11.24 -19.69
CA THR A 37 -16.38 12.13 -20.12
C THR A 37 -17.48 11.32 -20.78
N ALA A 38 -18.66 11.33 -20.19
CA ALA A 38 -19.92 11.13 -20.92
C ALA A 38 -20.92 12.16 -20.39
N GLY A 39 -21.35 13.07 -21.27
CA GLY A 39 -22.35 14.07 -20.97
C GLY A 39 -23.77 13.49 -20.97
N ASP A 40 -24.64 14.06 -20.17
CA ASP A 40 -25.91 14.64 -20.57
C ASP A 40 -26.66 15.30 -19.39
N GLN A 41 -26.99 16.54 -19.62
CA GLN A 41 -28.11 17.42 -19.34
C GLN A 41 -28.98 17.28 -18.05
N VAL A 42 -29.02 18.44 -17.37
CA VAL A 42 -30.18 19.23 -16.90
C VAL A 42 -30.98 18.73 -15.69
N ALA A 43 -30.86 19.43 -14.59
CA ALA A 43 -32.01 20.08 -13.91
C ALA A 43 -31.50 21.06 -12.82
N THR A 44 -31.96 22.27 -12.90
CA THR A 44 -31.76 23.43 -12.02
C THR A 44 -32.69 23.42 -10.81
N GLU A 45 -32.20 24.13 -9.74
CA GLU A 45 -32.89 24.83 -8.64
C GLU A 45 -33.01 24.14 -7.28
N PRO A 46 -33.09 24.97 -6.17
CA PRO A 46 -32.45 26.26 -5.92
C PRO A 46 -31.69 26.36 -4.56
N GLU A 47 -30.94 27.45 -4.45
CA GLU A 47 -30.30 27.97 -3.23
C GLU A 47 -31.28 28.23 -2.06
N GLN A 48 -30.88 27.87 -0.85
CA GLN A 48 -31.37 28.51 0.36
C GLN A 48 -30.22 29.12 1.18
N LYS A 49 -30.16 30.45 1.13
CA LYS A 49 -29.46 31.29 2.10
C LYS A 49 -30.15 31.14 3.46
N ILE A 50 -29.38 31.02 4.52
CA ILE A 50 -29.79 31.42 5.88
C ILE A 50 -28.72 32.32 6.43
N ASP A 51 -29.19 33.52 6.79
CA ASP A 51 -28.43 34.65 7.31
C ASP A 51 -27.93 34.44 8.74
N SER A 52 -26.88 35.19 8.99
CA SER A 52 -26.24 35.45 10.26
C SER A 52 -27.19 36.09 11.31
N GLU A 53 -27.12 35.66 12.55
CA GLU A 53 -27.37 36.56 13.67
C GLU A 53 -26.33 36.39 14.79
N ILE A 54 -25.78 37.54 15.15
CA ILE A 54 -24.81 37.81 16.20
C ILE A 54 -25.57 38.00 17.52
N GLY A 55 -25.11 37.37 18.58
CA GLY A 55 -25.54 37.64 19.95
C GLY A 55 -24.36 37.56 20.91
N SER A 56 -23.80 38.71 21.23
CA SER A 56 -22.83 38.93 22.31
C SER A 56 -23.51 39.04 23.67
N ILE A 57 -22.78 38.69 24.73
CA ILE A 57 -22.82 39.11 26.17
C ILE A 57 -22.21 37.96 26.97
N GLY A 58 -21.22 38.04 27.83
CA GLY A 58 -20.61 39.07 28.59
C GLY A 58 -19.85 38.38 29.74
N ASP A 59 -18.65 38.84 30.01
CA ASP A 59 -17.82 38.95 31.24
C ASP A 59 -17.86 37.93 32.41
N THR A 60 -16.76 37.23 32.60
CA THR A 60 -15.66 37.23 33.62
C THR A 60 -15.90 36.56 34.99
N PRO A 61 -14.87 36.32 35.82
CA PRO A 61 -13.94 35.17 35.77
C PRO A 61 -13.93 34.41 37.10
N SER A 62 -13.36 33.20 37.12
CA SER A 62 -12.80 32.66 38.37
C SER A 62 -11.61 31.76 38.09
N GLU A 63 -10.51 32.12 38.73
CA GLU A 63 -9.28 31.39 38.88
C GLU A 63 -9.49 30.01 39.52
N SER A 64 -8.83 28.98 39.09
CA SER A 64 -7.80 28.29 39.89
C SER A 64 -7.29 26.99 39.25
N SER A 65 -6.03 26.79 39.51
CA SER A 65 -5.22 25.56 39.50
C SER A 65 -4.72 25.04 38.15
N ALA A 66 -3.45 25.39 37.91
CA ALA A 66 -2.50 24.78 37.04
C ALA A 66 -2.26 23.30 37.40
N SER A 67 -2.31 22.42 36.43
CA SER A 67 -1.56 21.18 36.46
C SER A 67 -0.92 20.95 35.08
N ALA A 68 0.38 20.65 35.13
CA ALA A 68 1.31 20.52 34.04
C ALA A 68 0.92 19.36 33.09
N GLU A 69 0.50 19.69 31.86
CA GLU A 69 0.38 18.73 30.75
C GLU A 69 0.54 19.40 29.36
N ASP A 70 1.39 20.42 29.26
CA ASP A 70 1.50 21.20 28.00
C ASP A 70 2.89 21.22 27.36
N ASP A 71 3.75 20.22 27.66
CA ASP A 71 5.10 20.19 27.12
C ASP A 71 5.38 19.09 26.05
N GLN A 72 4.42 18.19 25.80
CA GLN A 72 4.58 17.18 24.74
C GLN A 72 3.99 17.61 23.36
N SER A 73 2.98 18.45 23.34
CA SER A 73 2.35 18.85 22.07
C SER A 73 3.16 19.87 21.27
N THR A 74 4.00 20.66 21.94
CA THR A 74 4.87 21.66 21.29
C THR A 74 6.13 21.04 20.67
N VAL A 75 6.63 19.94 21.20
CA VAL A 75 7.80 19.21 20.65
C VAL A 75 7.42 18.43 19.38
N GLU A 76 6.26 17.76 19.37
CA GLU A 76 5.79 17.04 18.16
C GLU A 76 5.44 17.99 17.00
N ALA A 77 4.86 19.17 17.29
CA ALA A 77 4.58 20.17 16.26
C ALA A 77 5.86 20.81 15.69
N ALA A 78 6.90 20.96 16.49
CA ALA A 78 8.19 21.49 16.05
C ALA A 78 8.95 20.49 15.16
N ASP A 79 8.92 19.19 15.48
CA ASP A 79 9.54 18.14 14.69
C ASP A 79 8.85 17.93 13.33
N ASP A 80 7.52 18.04 13.25
CA ASP A 80 6.78 17.94 11.98
C ASP A 80 7.05 19.13 11.04
N VAL A 81 7.20 20.34 11.60
CA VAL A 81 7.57 21.54 10.83
C VAL A 81 9.01 21.44 10.34
N GLN A 82 9.92 20.90 11.15
CA GLN A 82 11.32 20.72 10.80
C GLN A 82 11.50 19.62 9.73
N GLY A 83 10.80 18.50 9.84
CA GLY A 83 10.77 17.44 8.84
C GLY A 83 10.24 17.91 7.47
N LYS A 84 9.18 18.70 7.45
CA LYS A 84 8.65 19.33 6.23
C LYS A 84 9.63 20.30 5.61
N SER A 85 10.33 21.12 6.41
CA SER A 85 11.35 22.05 5.93
C SER A 85 12.52 21.32 5.26
N GLU A 86 13.00 20.24 5.83
CA GLU A 86 14.09 19.44 5.24
C GLU A 86 13.64 18.73 3.96
N MET A 87 12.39 18.25 3.90
CA MET A 87 11.83 17.67 2.70
C MET A 87 11.76 18.70 1.55
N TYR A 88 11.26 19.91 1.81
CA TYR A 88 11.22 20.98 0.79
C TYR A 88 12.61 21.41 0.34
N LYS A 89 13.59 21.48 1.24
CA LYS A 89 14.98 21.77 0.88
C LYS A 89 15.55 20.67 -0.04
N SER A 90 15.31 19.40 0.28
CA SER A 90 15.76 18.28 -0.54
C SER A 90 15.10 18.29 -1.93
N VAL A 91 13.78 18.49 -2.00
CA VAL A 91 13.06 18.62 -3.28
C VAL A 91 13.58 19.79 -4.11
N SER A 92 13.75 20.96 -3.50
CA SER A 92 14.28 22.15 -4.17
C SER A 92 15.70 21.91 -4.67
N TYR A 93 16.55 21.22 -3.90
CA TYR A 93 17.90 20.87 -4.32
C TYR A 93 17.89 19.95 -5.55
N TYR A 94 17.06 18.89 -5.56
CA TYR A 94 16.98 17.99 -6.72
C TYR A 94 16.37 18.67 -7.95
N LEU A 95 15.38 19.55 -7.79
CA LEU A 95 14.84 20.36 -8.89
C LEU A 95 15.88 21.30 -9.47
N LEU A 96 16.65 21.98 -8.61
CA LEU A 96 17.76 22.85 -9.05
C LEU A 96 18.84 22.04 -9.77
N LEU A 97 19.23 20.88 -9.24
CA LEU A 97 20.19 19.98 -9.87
C LEU A 97 19.70 19.51 -11.24
N PHE A 98 18.44 19.09 -11.36
CA PHE A 98 17.80 18.72 -12.61
C PHE A 98 17.85 19.88 -13.63
N PHE A 99 17.46 21.07 -13.19
CA PHE A 99 17.51 22.27 -14.05
C PHE A 99 18.94 22.59 -14.52
N LEU A 100 19.93 22.52 -13.62
CA LEU A 100 21.34 22.71 -13.99
C LEU A 100 21.82 21.68 -15.00
N VAL A 101 21.43 20.42 -14.87
CA VAL A 101 21.75 19.36 -15.85
C VAL A 101 21.11 19.67 -17.20
N CYS A 102 19.84 20.10 -17.24
CA CYS A 102 19.17 20.50 -18.47
C CYS A 102 19.87 21.70 -19.17
N VAL A 103 20.22 22.71 -18.37
CA VAL A 103 20.97 23.87 -18.88
C VAL A 103 22.34 23.45 -19.42
N PHE A 104 23.04 22.56 -18.72
CA PHE A 104 24.33 22.03 -19.15
C PHE A 104 24.24 21.28 -20.49
N ILE A 105 23.23 20.44 -20.64
CA ILE A 105 22.93 19.71 -21.89
C ILE A 105 22.62 20.70 -23.02
N ALA A 106 21.81 21.73 -22.74
CA ALA A 106 21.47 22.77 -23.70
C ALA A 106 22.71 23.56 -24.15
N ILE A 107 23.62 23.92 -23.23
CA ILE A 107 24.90 24.59 -23.55
C ILE A 107 25.77 23.70 -24.43
N ILE A 108 25.91 22.41 -24.10
CA ILE A 108 26.67 21.48 -24.95
C ILE A 108 26.06 21.42 -26.35
N GLY A 109 24.75 21.33 -26.49
CA GLY A 109 24.05 21.32 -27.76
C GLY A 109 24.35 22.60 -28.58
N LYS A 110 24.34 23.77 -27.95
CA LYS A 110 24.69 25.04 -28.58
C LYS A 110 26.17 25.11 -29.01
N VAL A 111 27.09 24.70 -28.14
CA VAL A 111 28.54 24.65 -28.45
C VAL A 111 28.83 23.73 -29.61
N LEU A 112 28.19 22.57 -29.67
CA LEU A 112 28.35 21.62 -30.78
C LEU A 112 27.79 22.18 -32.09
N LYS A 113 26.66 22.91 -32.04
CA LYS A 113 26.09 23.60 -33.19
C LYS A 113 27.04 24.71 -33.74
N VAL A 114 27.62 25.50 -32.84
CA VAL A 114 28.63 26.52 -33.22
C VAL A 114 29.85 25.85 -33.81
N TYR A 115 30.33 24.75 -33.26
CA TYR A 115 31.46 23.98 -33.82
C TYR A 115 31.16 23.47 -35.24
N GLU A 116 29.96 22.96 -35.48
CA GLU A 116 29.51 22.50 -36.82
C GLU A 116 29.50 23.65 -37.83
N LEU A 117 28.89 24.78 -37.47
CA LEU A 117 28.86 25.99 -38.31
C LEU A 117 30.28 26.53 -38.62
N THR A 118 31.16 26.54 -37.61
CA THR A 118 32.54 26.99 -37.77
C THR A 118 33.34 26.09 -38.72
N THR A 119 33.11 24.75 -38.63
CA THR A 119 33.77 23.80 -39.55
C THR A 119 33.22 23.89 -40.96
N GLU A 120 31.95 24.27 -41.15
CA GLU A 120 31.32 24.51 -42.45
C GLU A 120 31.88 25.76 -43.10
N ILE A 121 32.07 26.88 -42.36
CA ILE A 121 32.67 28.13 -42.83
C ILE A 121 34.14 27.93 -43.25
N HIS A 122 34.89 27.08 -42.57
CA HIS A 122 36.29 26.78 -42.89
C HIS A 122 36.46 25.71 -44.00
N GLY A 123 35.38 25.36 -44.70
CA GLY A 123 35.44 24.43 -45.84
C GLY A 123 35.73 22.97 -45.44
N ASN A 124 35.73 22.64 -44.19
CA ASN A 124 36.02 21.30 -43.68
C ASN A 124 34.74 20.44 -43.66
N LYS A 125 34.50 19.64 -44.67
CA LYS A 125 33.30 18.82 -44.91
C LYS A 125 33.08 17.66 -43.94
N LYS A 126 33.76 17.61 -42.80
CA LYS A 126 33.50 16.55 -41.77
C LYS A 126 32.28 16.93 -40.93
N LYS A 127 31.09 16.69 -41.48
CA LYS A 127 29.84 16.77 -40.70
C LYS A 127 29.88 15.75 -39.58
N LEU A 128 29.55 16.20 -38.35
CA LEU A 128 29.32 15.31 -37.22
C LEU A 128 28.05 14.50 -37.51
N ASN A 129 28.16 13.19 -37.56
CA ASN A 129 26.98 12.35 -37.80
C ASN A 129 26.19 12.20 -36.45
N TRP A 130 25.25 13.12 -36.25
CA TRP A 130 24.41 13.18 -35.07
C TRP A 130 23.57 11.91 -34.89
N ASP A 131 23.03 11.35 -35.98
CA ASP A 131 22.19 10.17 -35.94
C ASP A 131 22.97 8.96 -35.42
N ARG A 132 24.25 8.86 -35.83
CA ARG A 132 25.13 7.78 -35.34
C ARG A 132 25.53 7.99 -33.88
N ILE A 133 25.69 9.24 -33.44
CA ILE A 133 25.97 9.56 -32.04
C ILE A 133 24.74 9.17 -31.17
N GLN A 134 23.54 9.57 -31.57
CA GLN A 134 22.30 9.23 -30.90
C GLN A 134 22.09 7.71 -30.85
N GLY A 135 22.28 7.02 -32.00
CA GLY A 135 22.20 5.55 -32.04
C GLY A 135 23.16 4.89 -31.05
N THR A 136 24.42 5.38 -30.97
CA THR A 136 25.40 4.86 -30.01
C THR A 136 25.00 5.15 -28.56
N LEU A 137 24.44 6.33 -28.28
CA LEU A 137 23.90 6.66 -26.96
C LEU A 137 22.76 5.72 -26.55
N PHE A 138 21.85 5.36 -27.47
CA PHE A 138 20.81 4.38 -27.23
C PHE A 138 21.39 2.99 -26.91
N ALA A 139 22.42 2.54 -27.62
CA ALA A 139 23.08 1.28 -27.31
C ALA A 139 23.75 1.28 -25.94
N ILE A 140 24.39 2.38 -25.55
CA ILE A 140 24.97 2.56 -24.20
C ILE A 140 23.86 2.55 -23.15
N THR A 141 22.75 3.28 -23.39
CA THR A 141 21.60 3.33 -22.48
C THR A 141 21.01 1.91 -22.27
N LEU A 142 20.91 1.09 -23.32
CA LEU A 142 20.46 -0.28 -23.21
C LEU A 142 21.32 -1.08 -22.21
N VAL A 143 22.65 -1.02 -22.36
CA VAL A 143 23.56 -1.76 -21.47
C VAL A 143 23.41 -1.27 -20.02
N LEU A 144 23.34 0.06 -19.82
CA LEU A 144 23.17 0.65 -18.50
C LEU A 144 21.81 0.29 -17.89
N ALA A 145 20.73 0.31 -18.68
CA ALA A 145 19.39 -0.04 -18.22
C ALA A 145 19.29 -1.52 -17.79
N LEU A 146 19.84 -2.44 -18.60
CA LEU A 146 19.86 -3.87 -18.27
C LEU A 146 20.71 -4.14 -17.01
N TYR A 147 21.88 -3.50 -16.91
CA TYR A 147 22.70 -3.60 -15.70
C TYR A 147 21.99 -2.99 -14.48
N GLY A 148 21.38 -1.82 -14.63
CA GLY A 148 20.62 -1.17 -13.56
C GLY A 148 19.44 -2.01 -13.08
N THR A 149 18.73 -2.68 -14.00
CA THR A 149 17.66 -3.62 -13.66
C THR A 149 18.20 -4.80 -12.84
N TYR A 150 19.27 -5.45 -13.31
CA TYR A 150 19.92 -6.53 -12.55
C TYR A 150 20.37 -6.08 -11.16
N TRP A 151 21.01 -4.92 -11.08
CA TRP A 151 21.48 -4.36 -9.81
C TRP A 151 20.32 -4.03 -8.87
N SER A 152 19.24 -3.46 -9.39
CA SER A 152 18.03 -3.15 -8.62
C SER A 152 17.42 -4.42 -8.02
N TYR A 153 17.27 -5.48 -8.79
CA TYR A 153 16.77 -6.75 -8.25
C TYR A 153 17.69 -7.33 -7.17
N LYS A 154 19.00 -7.24 -7.36
CA LYS A 154 19.97 -7.80 -6.42
C LYS A 154 20.05 -7.03 -5.11
N VAL A 155 19.98 -5.69 -5.16
CA VAL A 155 20.15 -4.83 -3.98
C VAL A 155 18.84 -4.57 -3.27
N TRP A 156 17.77 -4.30 -4.00
CA TRP A 156 16.48 -3.91 -3.43
C TRP A 156 15.38 -4.98 -3.49
N GLY A 157 15.58 -6.01 -4.29
CA GLY A 157 14.57 -7.07 -4.46
C GLY A 157 14.15 -7.72 -3.14
N ASN A 158 15.10 -7.94 -2.23
CA ASN A 158 14.83 -8.51 -0.92
C ASN A 158 14.18 -7.52 0.07
N MET A 159 14.20 -6.21 -0.23
CA MET A 159 13.56 -5.19 0.60
C MET A 159 12.08 -5.01 0.28
N ALA A 160 11.65 -5.44 -0.89
CA ALA A 160 10.26 -5.27 -1.34
C ALA A 160 9.27 -6.15 -0.56
N SER A 161 9.69 -7.34 -0.17
CA SER A 161 8.89 -8.24 0.68
C SER A 161 9.80 -9.24 1.36
N GLY A 162 9.74 -9.31 2.70
CA GLY A 162 10.36 -10.39 3.47
C GLY A 162 9.69 -11.74 3.20
N GLU A 163 10.13 -12.79 3.91
CA GLU A 163 9.49 -14.10 3.85
C GLU A 163 8.04 -14.01 4.38
N SER A 164 7.09 -14.62 3.66
CA SER A 164 5.70 -14.64 4.12
C SER A 164 5.52 -15.44 5.41
N ALA A 165 4.80 -14.88 6.36
CA ALA A 165 4.49 -15.50 7.64
C ALA A 165 3.21 -16.36 7.61
N SER A 166 2.55 -16.52 6.45
CA SER A 166 1.35 -17.36 6.28
C SER A 166 1.52 -18.40 5.18
N GLU A 167 0.77 -19.49 5.26
CA GLU A 167 0.79 -20.56 4.25
C GLU A 167 0.32 -20.06 2.87
N HIS A 168 -0.82 -19.37 2.82
CA HIS A 168 -1.34 -18.82 1.57
C HIS A 168 -0.42 -17.75 0.98
N GLY A 169 0.32 -17.04 1.84
CA GLY A 169 1.27 -16.02 1.41
C GLY A 169 2.44 -16.60 0.61
N LEU A 170 2.87 -17.83 0.87
CA LEU A 170 3.87 -18.52 0.04
C LEU A 170 3.35 -18.75 -1.39
N VAL A 171 2.06 -19.07 -1.52
CA VAL A 171 1.43 -19.26 -2.84
C VAL A 171 1.37 -17.92 -3.59
N LEU A 172 1.02 -16.83 -2.90
CA LEU A 172 1.01 -15.48 -3.47
C LEU A 172 2.42 -15.01 -3.87
N ASP A 173 3.43 -15.27 -3.05
CA ASP A 173 4.82 -14.93 -3.35
C ASP A 173 5.34 -15.72 -4.57
N SER A 174 4.97 -17.00 -4.69
CA SER A 174 5.28 -17.82 -5.87
C SER A 174 4.60 -17.28 -7.15
N MET A 175 3.33 -16.87 -7.05
CA MET A 175 2.60 -16.26 -8.16
C MET A 175 3.23 -14.92 -8.56
N MET A 176 3.58 -14.08 -7.59
CA MET A 176 4.27 -12.83 -7.83
C MET A 176 5.62 -13.04 -8.51
N MET A 177 6.42 -14.01 -8.04
CA MET A 177 7.71 -14.34 -8.65
C MET A 177 7.55 -14.82 -10.09
N THR A 178 6.58 -15.69 -10.36
CA THR A 178 6.25 -16.13 -11.72
C THR A 178 5.92 -14.95 -12.63
N THR A 179 5.11 -14.01 -12.15
CA THR A 179 4.74 -12.80 -12.89
C THR A 179 5.96 -11.91 -13.15
N ILE A 180 6.82 -11.71 -12.14
CA ILE A 180 8.07 -10.93 -12.26
C ILE A 180 9.00 -11.56 -13.31
N ILE A 181 9.16 -12.87 -13.30
CA ILE A 181 10.01 -13.57 -14.29
C ILE A 181 9.48 -13.33 -15.70
N ILE A 182 8.19 -13.57 -15.93
CA ILE A 182 7.58 -13.40 -17.27
C ILE A 182 7.70 -11.94 -17.73
N THR A 183 7.36 -10.99 -16.88
CA THR A 183 7.42 -9.55 -17.23
C THR A 183 8.85 -9.09 -17.45
N THR A 184 9.83 -9.60 -16.69
CA THR A 184 11.25 -9.31 -16.89
C THR A 184 11.76 -9.84 -18.22
N ILE A 185 11.38 -11.06 -18.64
CA ILE A 185 11.72 -11.60 -19.95
C ILE A 185 11.19 -10.71 -21.07
N VAL A 186 9.90 -10.34 -20.99
CA VAL A 186 9.27 -9.45 -21.98
C VAL A 186 9.95 -8.08 -21.98
N PHE A 187 10.24 -7.52 -20.81
CA PHE A 187 10.96 -6.25 -20.66
C PHE A 187 12.34 -6.31 -21.37
N VAL A 188 13.15 -7.31 -21.08
CA VAL A 188 14.48 -7.46 -21.68
C VAL A 188 14.39 -7.56 -23.21
N ILE A 189 13.49 -8.39 -23.74
CA ILE A 189 13.31 -8.56 -25.19
C ILE A 189 12.88 -7.22 -25.82
N THR A 190 11.89 -6.55 -25.24
CA THR A 190 11.39 -5.27 -25.78
C THR A 190 12.42 -4.17 -25.74
N GLN A 191 13.24 -4.07 -24.66
CA GLN A 191 14.33 -3.10 -24.58
C GLN A 191 15.42 -3.37 -25.60
N ILE A 192 15.81 -4.65 -25.80
CA ILE A 192 16.80 -5.02 -26.84
C ILE A 192 16.28 -4.64 -28.23
N LEU A 193 15.03 -4.93 -28.54
CA LEU A 193 14.44 -4.58 -29.82
C LEU A 193 14.37 -3.05 -30.00
N LEU A 194 13.87 -2.32 -28.98
CA LEU A 194 13.69 -0.89 -29.03
C LEU A 194 15.03 -0.18 -29.28
N PHE A 195 15.98 -0.34 -28.39
CA PHE A 195 17.26 0.34 -28.48
C PHE A 195 18.18 -0.24 -29.55
N GLY A 196 18.10 -1.54 -29.79
CA GLY A 196 18.82 -2.20 -30.87
C GLY A 196 18.38 -1.69 -32.25
N PHE A 197 17.08 -1.50 -32.47
CA PHE A 197 16.56 -0.93 -33.71
C PHE A 197 16.90 0.57 -33.84
N ALA A 198 16.81 1.35 -32.74
CA ALA A 198 17.24 2.74 -32.74
C ALA A 198 18.72 2.88 -33.15
N TYR A 199 19.59 1.98 -32.70
CA TYR A 199 21.00 1.95 -33.11
C TYR A 199 21.17 1.48 -34.57
N LYS A 200 20.57 0.35 -34.93
CA LYS A 200 20.77 -0.31 -36.24
C LYS A 200 20.19 0.50 -37.39
N TYR A 201 19.04 1.14 -37.18
CA TYR A 201 18.29 1.89 -38.20
C TYR A 201 18.45 3.39 -38.08
N SER A 202 19.45 3.89 -37.31
CA SER A 202 19.84 5.29 -37.34
C SER A 202 20.17 5.72 -38.78
N SER A 203 19.92 7.01 -39.10
CA SER A 203 20.09 7.56 -40.45
C SER A 203 21.47 7.25 -40.99
N ASN A 204 21.52 6.83 -42.25
CA ASN A 204 22.75 6.52 -42.97
C ASN A 204 22.58 6.87 -44.45
N ASP A 205 23.50 7.70 -44.99
CA ASP A 205 23.48 8.15 -46.39
C ASP A 205 23.46 7.00 -47.40
N LYS A 206 23.90 5.81 -47.00
CA LYS A 206 23.95 4.60 -47.86
C LYS A 206 22.65 3.81 -47.89
N ARG A 207 21.66 4.16 -47.08
CA ARG A 207 20.38 3.45 -46.96
C ARG A 207 19.22 4.42 -47.06
N LYS A 208 18.23 4.09 -47.88
CA LYS A 208 16.95 4.81 -47.92
C LYS A 208 15.95 4.18 -46.94
N ALA A 209 15.16 5.01 -46.27
CA ALA A 209 14.06 4.55 -45.47
C ALA A 209 13.02 3.82 -46.35
N TYR A 210 12.53 2.69 -45.87
CA TYR A 210 11.47 1.95 -46.53
C TYR A 210 10.17 2.15 -45.74
N PHE A 211 9.14 2.62 -46.42
CA PHE A 211 7.83 2.82 -45.83
C PHE A 211 7.04 1.52 -45.92
N TYR A 212 6.78 0.90 -44.78
CA TYR A 212 6.03 -0.33 -44.67
C TYR A 212 4.99 -0.23 -43.53
N PRO A 213 3.82 0.39 -43.79
CA PRO A 213 2.86 0.76 -42.76
C PRO A 213 2.10 -0.43 -42.17
N HIS A 214 1.96 -1.51 -42.90
CA HIS A 214 1.15 -2.68 -42.49
C HIS A 214 1.92 -3.99 -42.64
N ASN A 215 1.93 -4.77 -41.57
CA ASN A 215 2.45 -6.13 -41.56
C ASN A 215 1.54 -7.06 -40.76
N ASN A 216 0.54 -7.63 -41.44
CA ASN A 216 -0.47 -8.50 -40.81
C ASN A 216 0.12 -9.68 -40.05
N THR A 217 1.31 -10.16 -40.40
CA THR A 217 1.95 -11.28 -39.71
C THR A 217 2.53 -10.85 -38.37
N ILE A 218 3.25 -9.73 -38.34
CA ILE A 218 3.81 -9.18 -37.10
C ILE A 218 2.67 -8.68 -36.20
N GLU A 219 1.66 -8.03 -36.77
CA GLU A 219 0.49 -7.52 -36.03
C GLU A 219 -0.26 -8.67 -35.34
N ARG A 220 -0.51 -9.77 -36.03
CA ARG A 220 -1.10 -10.97 -35.41
C ARG A 220 -0.23 -11.56 -34.31
N LEU A 221 1.09 -11.60 -34.53
CA LEU A 221 2.04 -12.19 -33.57
C LEU A 221 2.06 -11.42 -32.25
N TRP A 222 2.20 -10.08 -32.31
CA TRP A 222 2.25 -9.27 -31.09
C TRP A 222 0.89 -9.06 -30.39
N THR A 223 -0.20 -9.42 -31.05
CA THR A 223 -1.53 -9.43 -30.46
C THR A 223 -1.83 -10.79 -29.80
N ILE A 224 -1.59 -11.89 -30.52
CA ILE A 224 -1.97 -13.23 -30.06
C ILE A 224 -1.06 -13.72 -28.92
N ILE A 225 0.25 -13.52 -29.01
CA ILE A 225 1.18 -14.02 -27.98
C ILE A 225 0.91 -13.36 -26.62
N PRO A 226 0.83 -12.02 -26.50
CA PRO A 226 0.50 -11.40 -25.22
C PRO A 226 -0.91 -11.76 -24.74
N ALA A 227 -1.90 -11.87 -25.63
CA ALA A 227 -3.26 -12.25 -25.26
C ALA A 227 -3.30 -13.64 -24.60
N ILE A 228 -2.60 -14.63 -25.19
CA ILE A 228 -2.49 -15.98 -24.58
C ILE A 228 -1.77 -15.92 -23.23
N ALA A 229 -0.62 -15.24 -23.17
CA ALA A 229 0.17 -15.13 -21.93
C ALA A 229 -0.64 -14.46 -20.80
N LEU A 230 -1.31 -13.35 -21.09
CA LEU A 230 -2.17 -12.66 -20.12
C LEU A 230 -3.36 -13.52 -19.69
N THR A 231 -4.00 -14.22 -20.63
CA THR A 231 -5.11 -15.14 -20.30
C THR A 231 -4.66 -16.21 -19.29
N VAL A 232 -3.50 -16.83 -19.53
CA VAL A 232 -2.94 -17.85 -18.62
C VAL A 232 -2.64 -17.24 -17.25
N LEU A 233 -2.01 -16.06 -17.19
CA LEU A 233 -1.71 -15.37 -15.92
C LEU A 233 -2.98 -14.98 -15.15
N VAL A 234 -4.00 -14.47 -15.85
CA VAL A 234 -5.28 -14.11 -15.22
C VAL A 234 -5.98 -15.34 -14.66
N LEU A 235 -6.04 -16.44 -15.41
CA LEU A 235 -6.63 -17.69 -14.93
C LEU A 235 -5.84 -18.24 -13.73
N TYR A 236 -4.52 -18.23 -13.77
CA TYR A 236 -3.69 -18.63 -12.63
C TYR A 236 -4.00 -17.78 -11.39
N GLY A 237 -4.05 -16.44 -11.54
CA GLY A 237 -4.41 -15.54 -10.44
C GLY A 237 -5.83 -15.79 -9.92
N PHE A 238 -6.80 -16.00 -10.80
CA PHE A 238 -8.18 -16.28 -10.42
C PHE A 238 -8.32 -17.58 -9.61
N PHE A 239 -7.69 -18.67 -10.06
CA PHE A 239 -7.74 -19.94 -9.33
C PHE A 239 -7.03 -19.84 -7.98
N THR A 240 -5.88 -19.17 -7.91
CA THR A 240 -5.17 -18.91 -6.65
C THR A 240 -6.05 -18.11 -5.69
N TRP A 241 -6.64 -17.00 -6.15
CA TRP A 241 -7.55 -16.19 -5.36
C TRP A 241 -8.73 -17.01 -4.84
N ARG A 242 -9.37 -17.80 -5.70
CA ARG A 242 -10.50 -18.64 -5.32
C ARG A 242 -10.13 -19.65 -4.24
N THR A 243 -8.96 -20.27 -4.31
CA THR A 243 -8.49 -21.22 -3.30
C THR A 243 -8.29 -20.54 -1.93
N ILE A 244 -7.73 -19.31 -1.92
CA ILE A 244 -7.46 -18.56 -0.69
C ILE A 244 -8.77 -18.04 -0.05
N THR A 245 -9.71 -17.56 -0.86
CA THR A 245 -10.93 -16.90 -0.37
C THR A 245 -12.09 -17.86 -0.09
N ASN A 246 -12.01 -19.11 -0.57
CA ASN A 246 -13.05 -20.10 -0.41
C ASN A 246 -12.52 -21.39 0.25
N PRO A 247 -12.17 -21.31 1.56
CA PRO A 247 -11.68 -22.46 2.31
C PRO A 247 -12.73 -23.57 2.38
N SER A 248 -12.28 -24.79 2.57
CA SER A 248 -13.17 -25.95 2.74
C SER A 248 -13.98 -25.88 4.04
N ASP A 249 -15.12 -26.55 4.09
CA ASP A 249 -15.93 -26.64 5.32
C ASP A 249 -15.15 -27.26 6.50
N ALA A 250 -14.20 -28.12 6.23
CA ALA A 250 -13.34 -28.71 7.26
C ALA A 250 -12.39 -27.67 7.85
N GLU A 251 -11.77 -26.84 7.01
CA GLU A 251 -10.91 -25.73 7.45
C GLU A 251 -11.70 -24.69 8.24
N ILE A 252 -12.90 -24.33 7.80
CA ILE A 252 -13.77 -23.39 8.51
C ILE A 252 -14.12 -23.91 9.91
N LYS A 253 -14.43 -25.20 10.03
CA LYS A 253 -14.79 -25.82 11.32
C LYS A 253 -13.61 -25.95 12.28
N SER A 254 -12.41 -26.15 11.77
CA SER A 254 -11.19 -26.28 12.59
C SER A 254 -10.55 -24.94 12.94
N ALA A 255 -10.94 -23.86 12.25
CA ALA A 255 -10.37 -22.54 12.43
C ALA A 255 -10.73 -21.91 13.77
N LEU A 256 -9.78 -21.19 14.38
CA LEU A 256 -10.06 -20.30 15.51
C LEU A 256 -10.78 -19.05 15.02
N ASN A 257 -11.85 -18.68 15.71
CA ASN A 257 -12.63 -17.51 15.36
C ASN A 257 -12.15 -16.27 16.13
N ILE A 258 -11.76 -15.23 15.39
CA ILE A 258 -11.36 -13.94 15.94
C ILE A 258 -12.15 -12.87 15.21
N GLU A 259 -12.78 -11.95 15.93
CA GLU A 259 -13.45 -10.80 15.34
C GLU A 259 -12.60 -9.55 15.51
N ILE A 260 -12.40 -8.81 14.43
CA ILE A 260 -11.68 -7.53 14.43
C ILE A 260 -12.61 -6.45 13.92
N THR A 261 -12.82 -5.43 14.75
CA THR A 261 -13.69 -4.29 14.42
C THR A 261 -12.86 -3.03 14.32
N GLY A 262 -12.88 -2.40 13.14
CA GLY A 262 -12.31 -1.08 12.93
C GLY A 262 -13.24 0.03 13.42
N GLU A 263 -12.71 1.02 14.08
CA GLU A 263 -13.32 2.32 14.36
C GLU A 263 -12.26 3.42 14.26
N GLN A 264 -12.65 4.64 14.09
CA GLN A 264 -11.75 5.79 13.98
C GLN A 264 -11.16 6.15 15.37
N PHE A 265 -9.87 5.88 15.71
CA PHE A 265 -8.83 5.34 14.84
C PHE A 265 -8.12 4.17 15.55
N LYS A 266 -8.83 3.10 15.81
CA LYS A 266 -8.32 1.92 16.52
C LYS A 266 -8.95 0.62 16.02
N TRP A 267 -8.34 -0.49 16.41
CA TRP A 267 -8.88 -1.82 16.19
C TRP A 267 -9.35 -2.42 17.53
N ASN A 268 -10.53 -3.01 17.54
CA ASN A 268 -11.04 -3.78 18.68
C ASN A 268 -10.97 -5.25 18.30
N VAL A 269 -10.32 -6.05 19.16
CA VAL A 269 -10.10 -7.48 18.92
C VAL A 269 -10.88 -8.28 19.93
N ARG A 270 -11.78 -9.15 19.43
CA ARG A 270 -12.58 -10.07 20.21
C ARG A 270 -12.24 -11.50 19.83
N TYR A 271 -11.89 -12.30 20.81
CA TYR A 271 -11.58 -13.71 20.69
C TYR A 271 -12.78 -14.53 21.11
N ALA A 272 -13.12 -15.53 20.33
CA ALA A 272 -13.99 -16.58 20.80
C ALA A 272 -13.31 -17.31 21.97
N GLY A 273 -14.07 -17.60 23.03
CA GLY A 273 -13.54 -18.29 24.20
C GLY A 273 -13.33 -19.78 23.95
N GLU A 274 -13.52 -20.60 24.97
CA GLU A 274 -13.29 -22.05 24.90
C GLU A 274 -14.22 -22.75 23.92
N ASN A 275 -15.43 -22.22 23.71
CA ASN A 275 -16.42 -22.77 22.78
C ASN A 275 -16.07 -22.48 21.29
N ASN A 276 -15.06 -21.68 21.03
CA ASN A 276 -14.66 -21.21 19.71
C ASN A 276 -15.82 -20.62 18.86
N GLN A 277 -16.83 -20.04 19.50
CA GLN A 277 -17.96 -19.39 18.84
C GLN A 277 -18.09 -17.96 19.35
N LEU A 278 -18.19 -17.01 18.41
CA LEU A 278 -18.43 -15.62 18.74
C LEU A 278 -19.91 -15.36 18.94
N GLY A 279 -20.28 -14.67 20.03
CA GLY A 279 -21.65 -14.25 20.30
C GLY A 279 -22.18 -13.30 19.22
N GLU A 280 -23.52 -13.36 19.04
CA GLU A 280 -24.23 -12.52 18.07
C GLU A 280 -24.03 -11.04 18.36
N ARG A 281 -24.06 -10.23 17.28
CA ARG A 281 -23.85 -8.81 17.32
C ARG A 281 -25.02 -8.03 16.72
N ASN A 282 -25.49 -7.00 17.43
CA ASN A 282 -26.53 -6.10 16.94
C ASN A 282 -26.17 -4.64 17.28
N TYR A 283 -26.04 -3.80 16.26
CA TYR A 283 -25.68 -2.37 16.44
C TYR A 283 -26.65 -1.62 17.37
N LYS A 284 -27.91 -2.04 17.47
CA LYS A 284 -28.92 -1.47 18.38
C LYS A 284 -28.61 -1.71 19.87
N LEU A 285 -27.72 -2.65 20.18
CA LEU A 285 -27.27 -2.96 21.53
C LEU A 285 -25.99 -2.21 21.91
N THR A 286 -25.52 -1.29 21.05
CA THR A 286 -24.33 -0.49 21.33
C THR A 286 -24.62 0.51 22.44
N SER A 287 -23.82 0.45 23.51
CA SER A 287 -23.85 1.37 24.66
C SER A 287 -22.42 1.76 25.04
N ALA A 288 -22.25 2.62 26.04
CA ALA A 288 -20.94 3.02 26.53
C ALA A 288 -20.13 1.83 27.06
N THR A 289 -20.80 0.86 27.69
CA THR A 289 -20.22 -0.35 28.26
C THR A 289 -20.14 -1.48 27.22
N ASN A 290 -21.10 -1.60 26.33
CA ASN A 290 -21.16 -2.56 25.23
C ASN A 290 -20.85 -1.88 23.89
N ASN A 291 -19.63 -1.39 23.74
CA ASN A 291 -19.22 -0.60 22.56
C ASN A 291 -19.24 -1.39 21.24
N LEU A 292 -19.26 -2.71 21.28
CA LEU A 292 -19.35 -3.60 20.12
C LEU A 292 -20.78 -4.06 19.80
N GLY A 293 -21.75 -3.79 20.67
CA GLY A 293 -23.14 -4.19 20.49
C GLY A 293 -23.35 -5.71 20.54
N ILE A 294 -22.67 -6.39 21.46
CA ILE A 294 -22.79 -7.85 21.64
C ILE A 294 -24.13 -8.20 22.29
N ASN A 295 -24.78 -9.24 21.80
CA ASN A 295 -25.98 -9.78 22.39
C ASN A 295 -25.63 -10.74 23.53
N PHE A 296 -25.60 -10.26 24.77
CA PHE A 296 -25.30 -11.09 25.95
C PHE A 296 -26.43 -12.02 26.35
N ARG A 297 -27.56 -12.05 25.65
CA ARG A 297 -28.58 -13.13 25.76
C ARG A 297 -28.17 -14.36 24.96
N ASP A 298 -27.22 -14.23 24.03
CA ASP A 298 -26.63 -15.37 23.32
C ASP A 298 -25.55 -16.02 24.21
N PRO A 299 -25.71 -17.27 24.66
CA PRO A 299 -24.71 -17.93 25.49
C PRO A 299 -23.32 -18.02 24.89
N LYS A 300 -23.22 -17.94 23.55
CA LYS A 300 -21.94 -17.94 22.82
C LYS A 300 -21.06 -16.76 23.17
N SER A 301 -21.64 -15.65 23.64
CA SER A 301 -20.90 -14.43 23.99
C SER A 301 -20.31 -14.45 25.42
N TRP A 302 -20.67 -15.44 26.26
CA TRP A 302 -20.31 -15.36 27.66
C TRP A 302 -18.85 -15.63 27.99
N ASP A 303 -18.16 -16.36 27.11
CA ASP A 303 -16.73 -16.65 27.19
C ASP A 303 -15.87 -15.84 26.21
N ASP A 304 -16.49 -14.93 25.43
CA ASP A 304 -15.80 -14.01 24.58
C ASP A 304 -14.81 -13.11 25.36
N ARG A 305 -13.62 -12.92 24.83
CA ARG A 305 -12.56 -12.15 25.48
C ARG A 305 -12.11 -10.98 24.61
N LEU A 306 -11.71 -9.88 25.24
CA LEU A 306 -11.12 -8.73 24.55
C LEU A 306 -9.60 -8.79 24.72
N GLY A 307 -8.87 -8.59 23.63
CA GLY A 307 -7.42 -8.56 23.63
C GLY A 307 -6.85 -7.16 23.33
N PRO A 308 -5.81 -6.73 24.05
CA PRO A 308 -5.11 -5.48 23.79
C PRO A 308 -4.17 -5.55 22.58
N GLU A 309 -3.95 -6.73 22.04
CA GLU A 309 -3.11 -7.03 20.88
C GLU A 309 -3.66 -8.25 20.14
N ILE A 310 -3.19 -8.49 18.92
CA ILE A 310 -3.55 -9.69 18.18
C ILE A 310 -2.52 -10.77 18.46
N VAL A 311 -2.92 -11.84 19.15
CA VAL A 311 -2.07 -13.00 19.38
C VAL A 311 -2.64 -14.19 18.64
N LEU A 312 -1.82 -14.88 17.87
CA LEU A 312 -2.19 -15.96 16.98
C LEU A 312 -1.35 -17.20 17.28
N PRO A 313 -1.94 -18.40 17.35
CA PRO A 313 -1.16 -19.63 17.44
C PRO A 313 -0.55 -20.00 16.08
N VAL A 314 0.70 -20.44 16.07
CA VAL A 314 1.39 -20.93 14.88
C VAL A 314 0.75 -22.24 14.39
N ASN A 315 0.75 -22.47 13.06
CA ASN A 315 0.27 -23.69 12.39
C ASN A 315 -1.22 -24.03 12.68
N LYS A 316 -2.01 -23.06 13.11
CA LYS A 316 -3.45 -23.25 13.32
C LYS A 316 -4.25 -22.35 12.37
N PRO A 317 -5.25 -22.89 11.66
CA PRO A 317 -6.13 -22.09 10.82
C PRO A 317 -6.89 -21.07 11.67
N ILE A 318 -6.97 -19.84 11.19
CA ILE A 318 -7.65 -18.72 11.83
C ILE A 318 -8.67 -18.14 10.86
N ARG A 319 -9.87 -17.92 11.37
CA ARG A 319 -10.93 -17.20 10.65
C ARG A 319 -11.13 -15.84 11.29
N PHE A 320 -10.74 -14.79 10.58
CA PHE A 320 -11.07 -13.42 10.95
C PHE A 320 -12.46 -13.05 10.46
N THR A 321 -13.29 -12.55 11.37
CA THR A 321 -14.53 -11.84 11.04
C THR A 321 -14.27 -10.35 11.19
N LEU A 322 -14.32 -9.62 10.07
CA LEU A 322 -13.98 -8.22 10.02
C LEU A 322 -15.23 -7.37 9.96
N ARG A 323 -15.25 -6.32 10.75
CA ARG A 323 -16.38 -5.38 10.84
C ARG A 323 -15.88 -3.96 10.95
N SER A 324 -16.71 -3.01 10.60
CA SER A 324 -16.51 -1.60 10.86
C SER A 324 -17.67 -1.02 11.67
N LYS A 325 -17.37 -0.09 12.58
CA LYS A 325 -18.36 0.68 13.34
C LYS A 325 -18.83 1.92 12.62
N ASP A 326 -17.99 2.52 11.81
CA ASP A 326 -18.15 3.87 11.27
C ASP A 326 -17.91 3.93 9.75
N VAL A 327 -16.65 4.00 9.31
CA VAL A 327 -16.26 4.13 7.92
C VAL A 327 -15.55 2.86 7.41
N LEU A 328 -15.20 2.84 6.14
CA LEU A 328 -14.37 1.77 5.58
C LEU A 328 -12.97 1.79 6.19
N HIS A 329 -12.49 0.65 6.68
CA HIS A 329 -11.12 0.41 7.10
C HIS A 329 -10.51 -0.72 6.28
N GLY A 330 -9.22 -0.66 6.03
CA GLY A 330 -8.50 -1.74 5.36
C GLY A 330 -7.73 -2.60 6.37
N PHE A 331 -8.19 -3.82 6.60
CA PHE A 331 -7.42 -4.81 7.35
C PHE A 331 -6.24 -5.27 6.50
N TYR A 332 -5.03 -4.89 6.91
CA TYR A 332 -3.81 -5.17 6.15
C TYR A 332 -2.67 -5.65 7.04
N MET A 333 -2.27 -6.90 6.84
CA MET A 333 -1.11 -7.51 7.50
C MET A 333 -0.10 -7.91 6.42
N PRO A 334 0.90 -7.05 6.12
CA PRO A 334 1.83 -7.25 4.99
C PRO A 334 2.62 -8.55 5.08
N ASP A 335 3.11 -8.90 6.26
CA ASP A 335 3.92 -10.10 6.47
C ASP A 335 3.12 -11.41 6.23
N PHE A 336 1.81 -11.35 6.41
CA PHE A 336 0.90 -12.48 6.14
C PHE A 336 0.30 -12.44 4.72
N ARG A 337 0.60 -11.44 3.89
CA ARG A 337 -0.05 -11.20 2.58
C ARG A 337 -1.58 -11.14 2.68
N ALA A 338 -2.08 -10.64 3.82
CA ALA A 338 -3.51 -10.52 4.10
C ALA A 338 -3.98 -9.08 3.89
N GLN A 339 -4.97 -8.88 3.02
CA GLN A 339 -5.60 -7.58 2.81
C GLN A 339 -7.07 -7.77 2.44
N ILE A 340 -7.97 -7.12 3.21
CA ILE A 340 -9.39 -7.08 2.93
C ILE A 340 -10.03 -5.88 3.63
N HIS A 341 -11.16 -5.39 3.13
CA HIS A 341 -11.84 -4.26 3.75
C HIS A 341 -12.81 -4.69 4.86
N ALA A 342 -12.79 -3.96 5.96
CA ALA A 342 -13.82 -3.96 6.99
C ALA A 342 -14.90 -2.93 6.59
N VAL A 343 -16.10 -3.42 6.26
CA VAL A 343 -17.19 -2.63 5.67
C VAL A 343 -18.28 -2.36 6.71
N PRO A 344 -18.75 -1.11 6.89
CA PRO A 344 -19.89 -0.82 7.73
C PRO A 344 -21.14 -1.61 7.32
N GLY A 345 -21.81 -2.24 8.30
CA GLY A 345 -23.05 -3.00 8.06
C GLY A 345 -22.87 -4.38 7.43
N MET A 346 -21.69 -4.73 6.93
CA MET A 346 -21.43 -6.02 6.29
C MET A 346 -20.20 -6.71 6.90
N PRO A 347 -20.32 -7.90 7.49
CA PRO A 347 -19.16 -8.67 7.91
C PRO A 347 -18.40 -9.21 6.70
N THR A 348 -17.07 -9.07 6.69
CA THR A 348 -16.18 -9.72 5.74
C THR A 348 -15.34 -10.76 6.45
N TYR A 349 -14.80 -11.73 5.72
CA TYR A 349 -14.08 -12.85 6.29
C TYR A 349 -12.74 -13.03 5.61
N PHE A 350 -11.71 -13.33 6.41
CA PHE A 350 -10.41 -13.70 5.91
C PHE A 350 -9.89 -14.93 6.66
N HIS A 351 -9.25 -15.84 5.94
CA HIS A 351 -8.69 -17.06 6.51
C HIS A 351 -7.18 -17.07 6.29
N LEU A 352 -6.43 -17.41 7.32
CA LEU A 352 -5.00 -17.63 7.21
C LEU A 352 -4.50 -18.62 8.24
N THR A 353 -3.39 -19.27 7.91
CA THR A 353 -2.63 -20.12 8.85
C THR A 353 -1.26 -19.49 9.03
N PRO A 354 -0.93 -18.97 10.23
CA PRO A 354 0.42 -18.47 10.51
C PRO A 354 1.42 -19.64 10.50
N ARG A 355 2.60 -19.42 9.89
CA ARG A 355 3.64 -20.45 9.77
C ARG A 355 4.94 -20.15 10.51
N LEU A 356 5.16 -18.90 10.87
CA LEU A 356 6.35 -18.44 11.57
C LEU A 356 5.95 -17.71 12.84
N THR A 357 6.54 -18.10 13.96
CA THR A 357 6.39 -17.37 15.21
C THR A 357 7.07 -16.00 15.14
N THR A 358 6.70 -15.10 16.03
CA THR A 358 7.34 -13.79 16.12
C THR A 358 8.83 -13.93 16.43
N ASP A 359 9.21 -14.89 17.27
CA ASP A 359 10.61 -15.11 17.65
C ASP A 359 11.44 -15.70 16.51
N GLU A 360 10.89 -16.65 15.75
CA GLU A 360 11.53 -17.15 14.52
C GLU A 360 11.74 -16.04 13.48
N MET A 361 10.78 -15.10 13.36
CA MET A 361 10.95 -13.96 12.45
C MET A 361 11.99 -12.96 12.97
N ARG A 362 12.07 -12.73 14.29
CA ARG A 362 13.15 -11.93 14.90
C ARG A 362 14.51 -12.50 14.61
N GLU A 363 14.67 -13.81 14.75
CA GLU A 363 15.91 -14.52 14.44
C GLU A 363 16.27 -14.37 12.95
N LYS A 364 15.32 -14.64 12.05
CA LYS A 364 15.52 -14.53 10.59
C LYS A 364 15.88 -13.13 10.12
N THR A 365 15.27 -12.11 10.71
CA THR A 365 15.51 -10.71 10.34
C THR A 365 16.69 -10.08 11.06
N GLY A 366 17.20 -10.73 12.12
CA GLY A 366 18.22 -10.17 13.02
C GLY A 366 17.72 -8.97 13.82
N ASN A 367 16.40 -8.77 13.91
CA ASN A 367 15.78 -7.65 14.61
C ASN A 367 15.01 -8.14 15.83
N SER A 368 15.59 -8.02 17.01
CA SER A 368 14.97 -8.44 18.27
C SER A 368 13.71 -7.65 18.66
N ALA A 369 13.54 -6.44 18.10
CA ALA A 369 12.36 -5.60 18.34
C ALA A 369 11.21 -5.86 17.34
N PHE A 370 11.40 -6.77 16.36
CA PHE A 370 10.39 -7.05 15.36
C PHE A 370 9.10 -7.57 15.99
N ASN A 371 7.96 -7.04 15.53
CA ASN A 371 6.63 -7.60 15.71
C ASN A 371 5.89 -7.50 14.39
N TYR A 372 5.02 -8.45 14.12
CA TYR A 372 4.06 -8.32 13.05
C TYR A 372 3.10 -7.18 13.34
N THR A 373 2.53 -6.59 12.31
CA THR A 373 1.66 -5.43 12.46
C THR A 373 0.41 -5.56 11.59
N LEU A 374 -0.75 -5.21 12.18
CA LEU A 374 -1.96 -4.89 11.44
C LEU A 374 -2.01 -3.39 11.21
N LEU A 375 -2.19 -2.99 9.95
CA LEU A 375 -2.30 -1.61 9.50
C LEU A 375 -3.68 -1.35 8.90
N CYS A 376 -4.10 -0.09 8.90
CA CYS A 376 -5.24 0.33 8.09
C CYS A 376 -4.73 0.75 6.70
N SER A 377 -5.16 0.04 5.64
CA SER A 377 -4.77 0.34 4.25
C SER A 377 -5.80 1.19 3.49
N GLN A 378 -6.94 1.53 4.11
CA GLN A 378 -7.98 2.36 3.53
C GLN A 378 -8.08 3.69 4.27
N ILE A 379 -8.00 4.83 3.56
CA ILE A 379 -8.11 6.16 4.17
C ILE A 379 -9.43 6.26 4.93
N CYS A 380 -9.36 6.41 6.25
CA CYS A 380 -10.50 6.41 7.15
C CYS A 380 -10.67 7.72 7.94
N GLY A 381 -9.81 8.70 7.74
CA GLY A 381 -9.86 10.02 8.41
C GLY A 381 -8.49 10.53 8.87
N ALA A 382 -8.47 11.55 9.71
CA ALA A 382 -7.25 12.25 10.12
C ALA A 382 -6.22 11.37 10.84
N GLY A 383 -6.67 10.41 11.67
CA GLY A 383 -5.80 9.47 12.40
C GLY A 383 -5.48 8.19 11.63
N HIS A 384 -5.81 8.09 10.34
CA HIS A 384 -5.59 6.90 9.52
C HIS A 384 -4.13 6.39 9.56
N TYR A 385 -3.16 7.28 9.46
CA TYR A 385 -1.73 6.95 9.43
C TYR A 385 -1.23 6.26 10.71
N ASN A 386 -1.92 6.49 11.84
CA ASN A 386 -1.55 5.94 13.15
C ASN A 386 -2.42 4.73 13.56
N MET A 387 -3.36 4.31 12.70
CA MET A 387 -4.23 3.16 12.97
C MET A 387 -3.49 1.84 12.70
N GLN A 388 -2.64 1.47 13.64
CA GLN A 388 -1.84 0.24 13.63
C GLN A 388 -2.07 -0.57 14.90
N TYR A 389 -1.79 -1.88 14.84
CA TYR A 389 -1.98 -2.80 15.96
C TYR A 389 -0.93 -3.91 15.94
N THR A 390 -0.40 -4.23 17.11
CA THR A 390 0.62 -5.28 17.22
C THR A 390 0.01 -6.66 17.02
N VAL A 391 0.72 -7.49 16.24
CA VAL A 391 0.38 -8.89 16.02
C VAL A 391 1.54 -9.75 16.47
N LYS A 392 1.26 -10.77 17.27
CA LYS A 392 2.23 -11.75 17.74
C LYS A 392 1.79 -13.15 17.31
N VAL A 393 2.71 -13.95 16.84
CA VAL A 393 2.51 -15.37 16.60
C VAL A 393 3.32 -16.14 17.62
N VAL A 394 2.64 -17.00 18.36
CA VAL A 394 3.20 -17.77 19.48
C VAL A 394 2.87 -19.26 19.34
N SER A 395 3.42 -20.10 20.21
CA SER A 395 3.01 -21.50 20.27
C SER A 395 1.55 -21.64 20.71
N GLU A 396 0.91 -22.77 20.39
CA GLU A 396 -0.50 -23.03 20.80
C GLU A 396 -0.66 -23.00 22.33
N LYS A 397 0.33 -23.49 23.07
CA LYS A 397 0.35 -23.46 24.53
C LYS A 397 0.40 -22.02 25.07
N GLU A 398 1.32 -21.20 24.57
CA GLU A 398 1.44 -19.80 24.98
C GLU A 398 0.18 -19.00 24.62
N TYR A 399 -0.43 -19.29 23.47
CA TYR A 399 -1.71 -18.71 23.10
C TYR A 399 -2.80 -19.00 24.11
N GLY A 400 -2.95 -20.28 24.52
CA GLY A 400 -3.92 -20.68 25.52
C GLY A 400 -3.70 -20.00 26.89
N GLU A 401 -2.44 -19.95 27.34
CA GLU A 401 -2.07 -19.27 28.59
C GLU A 401 -2.32 -17.75 28.52
N TRP A 402 -2.04 -17.14 27.38
CA TRP A 402 -2.30 -15.72 27.15
C TRP A 402 -3.80 -15.42 27.10
N LEU A 403 -4.59 -16.22 26.35
CA LEU A 403 -6.02 -16.04 26.21
C LEU A 403 -6.74 -16.17 27.56
N ALA A 404 -6.35 -17.15 28.37
CA ALA A 404 -6.92 -17.35 29.70
C ALA A 404 -6.78 -16.15 30.65
N LYS A 405 -5.74 -15.33 30.45
CA LYS A 405 -5.50 -14.10 31.22
C LYS A 405 -6.29 -12.90 30.72
N GLN A 406 -6.88 -12.97 29.54
CA GLN A 406 -7.63 -11.84 28.99
C GLN A 406 -8.99 -11.69 29.67
N PRO A 407 -9.46 -10.46 29.88
CA PRO A 407 -10.75 -10.21 30.54
C PRO A 407 -11.91 -10.73 29.70
N LEU A 408 -12.90 -11.32 30.37
CA LEU A 408 -14.18 -11.63 29.73
C LEU A 408 -14.88 -10.33 29.31
N PHE A 409 -15.46 -10.32 28.12
CA PHE A 409 -16.27 -9.19 27.70
C PHE A 409 -17.59 -9.17 28.50
N TYR A 410 -18.21 -10.31 28.74
CA TYR A 410 -19.40 -10.44 29.63
C TYR A 410 -18.97 -10.42 31.10
N ASN A 411 -18.60 -9.21 31.57
CA ASN A 411 -18.23 -8.96 32.96
C ASN A 411 -19.42 -8.60 33.84
N ASP A 412 -19.18 -8.33 35.12
CA ASP A 412 -20.27 -8.05 36.08
C ASP A 412 -21.04 -6.76 35.81
N ASP A 413 -20.40 -5.77 35.16
CA ASP A 413 -21.07 -4.53 34.79
C ASP A 413 -22.04 -4.77 33.61
N MET A 414 -21.64 -5.60 32.64
CA MET A 414 -22.54 -6.05 31.56
C MET A 414 -23.74 -6.84 32.10
N LYS A 415 -23.52 -7.70 33.08
CA LYS A 415 -24.60 -8.48 33.73
C LYS A 415 -25.61 -7.57 34.39
N LYS A 416 -25.14 -6.56 35.15
CA LYS A 416 -26.00 -5.54 35.78
C LYS A 416 -26.80 -4.72 34.75
N GLU A 417 -26.15 -4.28 33.69
CA GLU A 417 -26.81 -3.53 32.62
C GLU A 417 -27.89 -4.35 31.92
N LEU A 418 -27.61 -5.61 31.61
CA LEU A 418 -28.58 -6.53 31.03
C LEU A 418 -29.79 -6.72 31.94
N GLN A 419 -29.57 -7.00 33.23
CA GLN A 419 -30.62 -7.15 34.21
C GLN A 419 -31.48 -5.89 34.36
N ALA A 420 -30.86 -4.71 34.41
CA ALA A 420 -31.56 -3.43 34.46
C ALA A 420 -32.42 -3.20 33.22
N SER A 421 -31.90 -3.51 32.03
CA SER A 421 -32.64 -3.38 30.78
C SER A 421 -33.84 -4.32 30.70
N GLU A 422 -33.71 -5.55 31.24
CA GLU A 422 -34.77 -6.52 31.28
C GLU A 422 -35.87 -6.13 32.29
N ALA A 423 -35.49 -5.63 33.46
CA ALA A 423 -36.43 -5.08 34.45
C ALA A 423 -37.23 -3.91 33.88
N SER A 424 -36.56 -2.99 33.19
CA SER A 424 -37.22 -1.84 32.53
C SER A 424 -38.20 -2.28 31.45
N LYS A 425 -37.82 -3.26 30.63
CA LYS A 425 -38.70 -3.80 29.59
C LYS A 425 -39.93 -4.50 30.19
N ALA A 426 -39.74 -5.33 31.22
CA ALA A 426 -40.84 -6.00 31.92
C ALA A 426 -41.80 -5.00 32.59
N ALA A 427 -41.31 -3.87 33.13
CA ALA A 427 -42.12 -2.79 33.66
C ALA A 427 -42.96 -2.09 32.58
N ASN A 428 -42.35 -1.81 31.42
CA ASN A 428 -43.06 -1.18 30.31
C ASN A 428 -44.11 -2.10 29.68
N ASP A 429 -43.84 -3.40 29.55
CA ASP A 429 -44.78 -4.37 29.03
C ASP A 429 -45.99 -4.51 29.98
N LYS A 430 -45.80 -4.44 31.29
CA LYS A 430 -46.90 -4.43 32.28
C LYS A 430 -47.75 -3.16 32.18
N ILE A 431 -47.16 -2.00 31.92
CA ILE A 431 -47.87 -0.75 31.72
C ILE A 431 -48.71 -0.80 30.43
N ALA A 432 -48.14 -1.37 29.36
CA ALA A 432 -48.82 -1.52 28.05
C ALA A 432 -49.99 -2.50 28.10
N LEU A 433 -49.98 -3.51 29.01
CA LEU A 433 -51.07 -4.47 29.20
C LEU A 433 -52.20 -3.90 30.09
N ASN A 434 -51.93 -2.85 30.86
CA ASN A 434 -52.90 -2.25 31.77
C ASN A 434 -53.59 -0.97 31.20
N ASN A 435 -53.21 -0.56 30.02
CA ASN A 435 -53.85 0.48 29.20
C ASN A 435 -54.59 -0.12 28.03
#